data_6a6747ae8d0dffebdf4954aa582e1d40
#
_entry.id   6a6747ae8d0dffebdf4954aa582e1d40
#
_cell.length_a   1.000
_cell.length_b   1.000
_cell.length_c   1.000
_cell.angle_alpha   90.00
_cell.angle_beta   90.00
_cell.angle_gamma   90.00
#
_symmetry.space_group_name_H-M   'P 1'
#
loop_
_entity.id
_entity.type
_entity.pdbx_description
1 polymer ?
#
loop_
_entity_poly.entity_id
_entity_poly.type
_entity_poly.pdbx_seq_one_letter_code
_entity_poly.pdbx_strand_id
1 'polypeptide(L)' 'MDNELILKQFEEIEKKVENLINVCKSFETTNLELKNKIERLEGELQGKVEAENNYTQEKALIRSKIDSLLEKLEDITDAG' A
#
# COMPACT_ATOMS: atom_id res chain seq x y z
N MET A 1 59.98 -0.59 14.08
CA MET A 1 58.55 -0.43 14.05
C MET A 1 58.04 -0.59 12.63
N ASP A 2 57.08 -1.37 12.46
CA ASP A 2 56.68 -1.87 11.15
C ASP A 2 55.67 -0.96 10.47
N ASN A 3 56.17 -0.04 9.66
CA ASN A 3 55.32 0.87 8.88
C ASN A 3 54.40 0.12 7.91
N GLU A 4 54.88 -1.04 7.43
CA GLU A 4 54.07 -1.89 6.55
C GLU A 4 52.84 -2.47 7.27
N LEU A 5 52.99 -2.84 8.53
CA LEU A 5 51.86 -3.35 9.33
C LEU A 5 50.83 -2.25 9.57
N ILE A 6 51.26 -1.04 9.84
CA ILE A 6 50.37 0.11 10.02
C ILE A 6 49.63 0.43 8.73
N LEU A 7 50.29 0.40 7.59
CA LEU A 7 49.70 0.63 6.28
C LEU A 7 48.65 -0.45 5.95
N LYS A 8 48.92 -1.71 6.27
CA LYS A 8 47.96 -2.81 6.08
C LYS A 8 46.72 -2.63 6.90
N GLN A 9 46.89 -2.24 8.17
CA GLN A 9 45.76 -1.95 9.05
C GLN A 9 44.91 -0.79 8.53
N PHE A 10 45.56 0.23 7.99
CA PHE A 10 44.91 1.39 7.40
C PHE A 10 44.10 1.00 6.18
N GLU A 11 44.64 0.15 5.32
CA GLU A 11 43.98 -0.36 4.13
C GLU A 11 42.73 -1.23 4.52
N GLU A 12 42.86 -2.03 5.56
CA GLU A 12 41.74 -2.81 6.05
C GLU A 12 40.60 -1.94 6.58
N ILE A 13 40.94 -0.87 7.30
CA ILE A 13 39.96 0.11 7.79
C ILE A 13 39.27 0.80 6.60
N GLU A 14 40.04 1.22 5.60
CA GLU A 14 39.45 1.83 4.39
C GLU A 14 38.47 0.91 3.68
N LYS A 15 38.80 -0.37 3.54
CA LYS A 15 37.89 -1.38 2.94
C LYS A 15 36.62 -1.54 3.73
N LYS A 16 36.75 -1.58 5.06
CA LYS A 16 35.58 -1.70 5.93
C LYS A 16 34.67 -0.47 5.84
N VAL A 17 35.28 0.70 5.79
CA VAL A 17 34.51 1.95 5.61
C VAL A 17 33.82 1.98 4.26
N GLU A 18 34.48 1.59 3.18
CA GLU A 18 33.86 1.49 1.85
C GLU A 18 32.70 0.51 1.84
N ASN A 19 32.87 -0.65 2.47
CA ASN A 19 31.80 -1.65 2.58
C ASN A 19 30.60 -1.11 3.34
N LEU A 20 30.84 -0.40 4.45
CA LEU A 20 29.78 0.25 5.22
C LEU A 20 29.02 1.29 4.41
N ILE A 21 29.74 2.12 3.66
CA ILE A 21 29.14 3.11 2.79
C ILE A 21 28.26 2.44 1.73
N ASN A 22 28.75 1.37 1.12
CA ASN A 22 28.00 0.63 0.11
C ASN A 22 26.73 -0.02 0.71
N VAL A 23 26.85 -0.58 1.91
CA VAL A 23 25.69 -1.14 2.61
C VAL A 23 24.67 -0.06 2.94
N CYS A 24 25.12 1.11 3.43
CA CYS A 24 24.22 2.24 3.69
C CYS A 24 23.50 2.71 2.44
N LYS A 25 24.21 2.83 1.32
CA LYS A 25 23.60 3.21 0.03
C LYS A 25 22.57 2.18 -0.43
N SER A 26 22.86 0.90 -0.24
CA SER A 26 21.94 -0.18 -0.56
C SER A 26 20.67 -0.10 0.27
N PHE A 27 20.79 0.17 1.56
CA PHE A 27 19.64 0.36 2.45
C PHE A 27 18.82 1.58 2.06
N GLU A 28 19.45 2.69 1.70
CA GLU A 28 18.75 3.88 1.24
C GLU A 28 17.93 3.60 -0.02
N THR A 29 18.51 2.90 -0.98
CA THR A 29 17.83 2.50 -2.20
C THR A 29 16.64 1.58 -1.90
N THR A 30 16.85 0.57 -1.06
CA THR A 30 15.80 -0.36 -0.65
C THR A 30 14.69 0.36 0.09
N ASN A 31 15.03 1.27 1.00
CA ASN A 31 14.03 2.06 1.73
C ASN A 31 13.20 2.92 0.80
N LEU A 32 13.81 3.55 -0.19
CA LEU A 32 13.09 4.35 -1.17
C LEU A 32 12.14 3.49 -2.01
N GLU A 33 12.60 2.33 -2.46
CA GLU A 33 11.77 1.39 -3.22
C GLU A 33 10.58 0.90 -2.40
N LEU A 34 10.80 0.55 -1.13
CA LEU A 34 9.75 0.11 -0.21
C LEU A 34 8.74 1.23 0.05
N LYS A 35 9.21 2.45 0.24
CA LYS A 35 8.34 3.61 0.44
C LYS A 35 7.43 3.84 -0.76
N ASN A 36 7.98 3.77 -1.97
CA ASN A 36 7.22 3.91 -3.21
C ASN A 36 6.19 2.79 -3.36
N LYS A 37 6.57 1.57 -2.98
CA LYS A 37 5.67 0.41 -3.01
C LYS A 37 4.52 0.57 -2.02
N ILE A 38 4.80 1.07 -0.83
CA ILE A 38 3.77 1.34 0.19
C ILE A 38 2.77 2.38 -0.32
N GLU A 39 3.25 3.48 -0.89
CA GLU A 39 2.39 4.52 -1.46
C GLU A 39 1.48 3.97 -2.55
N ARG A 40 2.03 3.13 -3.42
CA ARG A 40 1.24 2.49 -4.48
C ARG A 40 0.17 1.56 -3.90
N LEU A 41 0.55 0.73 -2.92
CA LEU A 41 -0.39 -0.20 -2.28
C LEU A 41 -1.48 0.53 -1.50
N GLU A 42 -1.15 1.63 -0.83
CA GLU A 42 -2.13 2.47 -0.16
C GLU A 42 -3.13 3.06 -1.14
N GLY A 43 -2.65 3.53 -2.30
CA GLY A 43 -3.51 4.04 -3.37
C GLY A 43 -4.44 2.96 -3.94
N GLU A 44 -3.93 1.77 -4.19
CA GLU A 44 -4.72 0.63 -4.66
C GLU A 44 -5.79 0.23 -3.64
N LEU A 45 -5.42 0.19 -2.36
CA LEU A 45 -6.34 -0.14 -1.29
C LEU A 45 -7.46 0.89 -1.19
N GLN A 46 -7.12 2.16 -1.24
CA GLN A 46 -8.11 3.24 -1.19
C GLN A 46 -9.09 3.15 -2.35
N GLY A 47 -8.60 2.86 -3.56
CA GLY A 47 -9.44 2.66 -4.73
C GLY A 47 -10.42 1.49 -4.56
N LYS A 48 -9.96 0.39 -3.97
CA LYS A 48 -10.81 -0.77 -3.69
C LYS A 48 -11.88 -0.47 -2.64
N VAL A 49 -11.50 0.27 -1.59
CA VAL A 49 -12.46 0.68 -0.54
C VAL A 49 -13.54 1.58 -1.13
N GLU A 50 -13.17 2.54 -1.97
CA GLU A 50 -14.14 3.41 -2.64
C GLU A 50 -15.08 2.63 -3.56
N ALA A 51 -14.54 1.69 -4.34
CA ALA A 51 -15.34 0.83 -5.21
C ALA A 51 -16.32 -0.03 -4.42
N GLU A 52 -15.89 -0.58 -3.29
CA GLU A 52 -16.74 -1.37 -2.40
C GLU A 52 -17.84 -0.53 -1.78
N ASN A 53 -17.53 0.68 -1.34
CA ASN A 53 -18.53 1.60 -0.79
C ASN A 53 -19.57 1.99 -1.84
N ASN A 54 -19.16 2.28 -3.07
CA ASN A 54 -20.04 2.59 -4.17
C ASN A 54 -20.96 1.41 -4.49
N TYR A 55 -20.42 0.21 -4.53
CA TYR A 55 -21.19 -1.02 -4.75
C TYR A 55 -22.25 -1.24 -3.68
N THR A 56 -21.88 -1.04 -2.41
CA THR A 56 -22.78 -1.16 -1.27
C THR A 56 -23.93 -0.15 -1.36
N GLN A 57 -23.62 1.09 -1.72
CA GLN A 57 -24.62 2.15 -1.88
C GLN A 57 -25.58 1.84 -3.04
N GLU A 58 -25.08 1.39 -4.17
CA GLU A 58 -25.91 1.01 -5.32
C GLU A 58 -26.85 -0.15 -4.95
N LYS A 59 -26.32 -1.15 -4.25
CA LYS A 59 -27.11 -2.31 -3.81
C LYS A 59 -28.24 -1.89 -2.86
N ALA A 60 -27.94 -0.99 -1.93
CA ALA A 60 -28.93 -0.46 -1.00
C ALA A 60 -30.02 0.34 -1.74
N LEU A 61 -29.64 1.13 -2.73
CA LEU A 61 -30.57 1.89 -3.54
C LEU A 61 -31.52 0.98 -4.34
N ILE A 62 -30.97 -0.06 -4.97
CA ILE A 62 -31.75 -1.04 -5.73
C ILE A 62 -32.76 -1.75 -4.81
N ARG A 63 -32.30 -2.19 -3.64
CA ARG A 63 -33.18 -2.84 -2.65
C ARG A 63 -34.31 -1.92 -2.22
N SER A 64 -34.02 -0.66 -1.95
CA SER A 64 -35.02 0.34 -1.57
C SER A 64 -36.07 0.53 -2.67
N LYS A 65 -35.68 0.56 -3.94
CA LYS A 65 -36.60 0.66 -5.07
C LYS A 65 -37.46 -0.58 -5.23
N ILE A 66 -36.89 -1.76 -5.03
CA ILE A 66 -37.64 -3.01 -5.08
C ILE A 66 -38.69 -3.05 -3.97
N ASP A 67 -38.34 -2.70 -2.75
CA ASP A 67 -39.25 -2.65 -1.61
C ASP A 67 -40.42 -1.67 -1.87
N SER A 68 -40.11 -0.52 -2.44
CA SER A 68 -41.09 0.49 -2.81
C SER A 68 -42.08 -0.03 -3.87
N LEU A 69 -41.59 -0.76 -4.86
CA LEU A 69 -42.41 -1.37 -5.91
C LEU A 69 -43.31 -2.47 -5.33
N LEU A 70 -42.79 -3.27 -4.41
CA LEU A 70 -43.58 -4.31 -3.73
C LEU A 70 -44.71 -3.71 -2.91
N GLU A 71 -44.47 -2.62 -2.20
CA GLU A 71 -45.51 -1.90 -1.47
C GLU A 71 -46.62 -1.41 -2.40
N LYS A 72 -46.28 -0.86 -3.55
CA LYS A 72 -47.24 -0.40 -4.55
C LYS A 72 -48.08 -1.55 -5.10
N LEU A 73 -47.47 -2.70 -5.32
CA LEU A 73 -48.15 -3.89 -5.78
C LEU A 73 -49.17 -4.42 -4.70
N GLU A 74 -48.77 -4.41 -3.45
CA GLU A 74 -49.60 -4.77 -2.33
C GLU A 74 -50.84 -3.85 -2.24
N ASP A 75 -50.65 -2.56 -2.35
CA ASP A 75 -51.73 -1.55 -2.33
C ASP A 75 -52.71 -1.78 -3.48
N ILE A 76 -52.25 -2.12 -4.66
CA ILE A 76 -53.09 -2.44 -5.82
C ILE A 76 -53.87 -3.72 -5.57
N THR A 77 -53.25 -4.74 -5.02
CA THR A 77 -53.86 -6.02 -4.74
C THR A 77 -54.93 -5.91 -3.64
N ASP A 78 -54.62 -5.13 -2.58
CA ASP A 78 -55.58 -4.92 -1.48
C ASP A 78 -56.74 -4.01 -1.86
N ALA A 79 -56.58 -3.10 -2.82
CA ALA A 79 -57.62 -2.22 -3.31
C ALA A 79 -58.60 -2.91 -4.28
N GLY A 80 -58.14 -4.02 -4.82
CA GLY A 80 -58.94 -4.83 -5.74
C GLY A 80 -59.78 -5.84 -5.01
#